data_d8c1390d218a2e9066883b5692c50e58
#
_entry.id   d8c1390d218a2e9066883b5692c50e58
#
_cell.length_a   1.000
_cell.length_b   1.000
_cell.length_c   1.000
_cell.angle_alpha   90.00
_cell.angle_beta   90.00
_cell.angle_gamma   90.00
#
_symmetry.space_group_name_H-M   'P 1'
#
loop_
_entity.id
_entity.type
_entity.pdbx_description
1 polymer ?
#
loop_
_entity_poly.entity_id
_entity_poly.type
_entity_poly.pdbx_seq_one_letter_code
_entity_poly.pdbx_strand_id
1 'polypeptide(L)'
;MMKKTSFVLLIFTLSLMVITQTSFSGPPGPKEQKGKNAALKLFNGKNLDGWYTFIKDRGKNIDPKKVFTVSNGMIRISGEEYGCITSIDEFENYRLTVRYKWGEITYAPRTDRARDSGILLHSVGEDGGSDDTWMYSIECQVIEGGTGDFIVVGDGSPNFSITSPVAPEKQGSSYVYKPEGNMVTINSGRINWFARDPGWKDAKGFRGANDIEKPLGKWNKLECVVKDREIHIYLNGTLVNHAVDVKPHRGRIQIQSEGAEIFIKQVRIEKM
;
A
#
# COMPACT_ATOMS: atom_id res chain seq x y z
N MET A 1 59.35 -51.96 -34.10
CA MET A 1 58.78 -51.95 -32.77
C MET A 1 57.85 -50.76 -32.70
N MET A 2 56.56 -50.95 -33.00
CA MET A 2 55.55 -49.85 -33.05
C MET A 2 54.86 -49.78 -31.68
N LYS A 3 54.93 -48.63 -31.03
CA LYS A 3 54.13 -48.33 -29.77
C LYS A 3 52.78 -47.88 -30.21
N LYS A 4 51.75 -48.60 -29.78
CA LYS A 4 50.30 -48.21 -29.85
C LYS A 4 50.02 -47.23 -28.75
N THR A 5 49.54 -46.01 -29.08
CA THR A 5 49.06 -45.03 -28.15
C THR A 5 47.52 -45.14 -28.09
N SER A 6 46.99 -45.53 -26.95
CA SER A 6 45.55 -45.59 -26.73
C SER A 6 45.04 -44.19 -26.37
N PHE A 7 44.05 -43.70 -27.12
CA PHE A 7 43.33 -42.46 -26.84
C PHE A 7 42.11 -42.80 -25.93
N VAL A 8 42.09 -42.27 -24.72
CA VAL A 8 40.94 -42.37 -23.82
C VAL A 8 40.06 -41.15 -24.08
N LEU A 9 38.86 -41.40 -24.61
CA LEU A 9 37.83 -40.39 -24.82
C LEU A 9 37.06 -40.17 -23.53
N LEU A 10 37.28 -39.02 -22.90
CA LEU A 10 36.55 -38.62 -21.69
C LEU A 10 35.25 -37.92 -22.11
N ILE A 11 34.10 -38.59 -21.93
CA ILE A 11 32.79 -38.02 -22.21
C ILE A 11 32.39 -37.22 -20.97
N PHE A 12 32.37 -35.88 -21.06
CA PHE A 12 31.77 -35.01 -20.09
C PHE A 12 30.26 -34.95 -20.33
N THR A 13 29.48 -35.59 -19.48
CA THR A 13 28.03 -35.39 -19.42
C THR A 13 27.73 -34.08 -18.69
N LEU A 14 27.31 -33.08 -19.46
CA LEU A 14 26.84 -31.79 -18.93
C LEU A 14 25.41 -31.98 -18.37
N SER A 15 25.27 -32.17 -17.05
CA SER A 15 23.97 -32.15 -16.38
C SER A 15 23.41 -30.74 -16.38
N LEU A 16 22.42 -30.49 -17.24
CA LEU A 16 21.65 -29.25 -17.27
C LEU A 16 20.72 -29.23 -16.07
N MET A 17 21.12 -28.52 -15.01
CA MET A 17 20.30 -28.30 -13.83
C MET A 17 19.24 -27.25 -14.19
N VAL A 18 18.03 -27.69 -14.53
CA VAL A 18 16.88 -26.79 -14.73
C VAL A 18 16.45 -26.28 -13.34
N ILE A 19 16.84 -25.04 -13.03
CA ILE A 19 16.33 -24.34 -11.84
C ILE A 19 14.92 -23.87 -12.20
N THR A 20 13.91 -24.60 -11.76
CA THR A 20 12.52 -24.12 -11.80
C THR A 20 12.38 -23.01 -10.79
N GLN A 21 12.32 -21.76 -11.26
CA GLN A 21 11.87 -20.64 -10.42
C GLN A 21 10.40 -20.85 -10.09
N THR A 22 10.11 -21.31 -8.89
CA THR A 22 8.74 -21.27 -8.34
C THR A 22 8.42 -19.81 -8.04
N SER A 23 7.62 -19.19 -8.90
CA SER A 23 7.01 -17.91 -8.60
C SER A 23 6.10 -18.07 -7.38
N PHE A 24 6.48 -17.47 -6.27
CA PHE A 24 5.69 -17.45 -5.05
C PHE A 24 4.51 -16.48 -5.25
N SER A 25 3.38 -17.01 -5.65
CA SER A 25 2.13 -16.25 -5.68
C SER A 25 1.44 -16.43 -4.32
N GLY A 26 1.20 -15.32 -3.62
CA GLY A 26 0.34 -15.32 -2.44
C GLY A 26 -1.07 -15.85 -2.79
N PRO A 27 -1.88 -16.21 -1.79
CA PRO A 27 -3.22 -16.73 -2.03
C PRO A 27 -4.04 -15.76 -2.88
N PRO A 28 -4.87 -16.23 -3.83
CA PRO A 28 -5.69 -15.38 -4.67
C PRO A 28 -6.69 -14.59 -3.83
N GLY A 29 -6.90 -13.34 -4.19
CA GLY A 29 -7.90 -12.48 -3.58
C GLY A 29 -9.32 -13.07 -3.71
N PRO A 30 -10.24 -12.69 -2.79
CA PRO A 30 -11.60 -13.21 -2.79
C PRO A 30 -12.28 -12.97 -4.14
N LYS A 31 -12.92 -14.01 -4.67
CA LYS A 31 -13.76 -13.89 -5.86
C LYS A 31 -14.93 -12.95 -5.56
N GLU A 32 -15.28 -12.07 -6.49
CA GLU A 32 -16.46 -11.20 -6.37
C GLU A 32 -17.70 -12.03 -6.10
N GLN A 33 -18.14 -12.05 -4.84
CA GLN A 33 -19.49 -12.54 -4.51
C GLN A 33 -20.48 -11.47 -4.96
N LYS A 34 -21.31 -11.78 -5.96
CA LYS A 34 -22.47 -10.96 -6.37
C LYS A 34 -23.56 -11.03 -5.29
N GLY A 35 -23.32 -10.40 -4.16
CA GLY A 35 -24.27 -10.22 -3.07
C GLY A 35 -24.83 -8.80 -3.09
N LYS A 36 -26.10 -8.66 -2.79
CA LYS A 36 -27.01 -7.50 -2.93
C LYS A 36 -26.66 -6.22 -2.12
N ASN A 37 -25.43 -5.97 -1.72
CA ASN A 37 -25.08 -4.72 -1.07
C ASN A 37 -24.65 -3.71 -2.14
N ALA A 38 -25.49 -2.68 -2.35
CA ALA A 38 -25.18 -1.60 -3.28
C ALA A 38 -23.86 -0.96 -2.86
N ALA A 39 -22.87 -1.00 -3.76
CA ALA A 39 -21.59 -0.40 -3.52
C ALA A 39 -21.70 1.13 -3.49
N LEU A 40 -21.23 1.73 -2.43
CA LEU A 40 -21.12 3.18 -2.29
C LEU A 40 -19.89 3.68 -3.05
N LYS A 41 -20.12 4.54 -4.03
CA LYS A 41 -19.04 5.26 -4.71
C LYS A 41 -18.65 6.45 -3.82
N LEU A 42 -17.54 6.35 -3.08
CA LEU A 42 -17.02 7.48 -2.32
C LEU A 42 -16.49 8.60 -3.23
N PHE A 43 -16.01 8.25 -4.42
CA PHE A 43 -15.69 9.22 -5.45
C PHE A 43 -16.71 9.10 -6.60
N ASN A 44 -17.44 10.18 -6.84
CA ASN A 44 -18.54 10.25 -7.82
C ASN A 44 -18.07 10.45 -9.28
N GLY A 45 -16.76 10.69 -9.50
CA GLY A 45 -16.15 10.98 -10.80
C GLY A 45 -16.33 12.43 -11.29
N LYS A 46 -16.91 13.32 -10.50
CA LYS A 46 -17.22 14.70 -10.91
C LYS A 46 -16.58 15.77 -10.03
N ASN A 47 -16.60 15.55 -8.72
CA ASN A 47 -16.09 16.47 -7.71
C ASN A 47 -15.71 15.73 -6.42
N LEU A 48 -15.34 16.47 -5.38
CA LEU A 48 -14.97 15.93 -4.06
C LEU A 48 -16.15 15.96 -3.06
N ASP A 49 -17.40 15.89 -3.53
CA ASP A 49 -18.55 15.74 -2.62
C ASP A 49 -18.36 14.48 -1.75
N GLY A 50 -18.62 14.62 -0.45
CA GLY A 50 -18.37 13.56 0.54
C GLY A 50 -16.94 13.53 1.08
N TRP A 51 -16.10 14.47 0.64
CA TRP A 51 -14.72 14.67 1.11
C TRP A 51 -14.47 16.11 1.54
N TYR A 52 -13.48 16.29 2.40
CA TYR A 52 -12.86 17.60 2.65
C TYR A 52 -11.35 17.48 2.53
N THR A 53 -10.68 18.60 2.29
CA THR A 53 -9.23 18.67 2.23
C THR A 53 -8.66 19.15 3.57
N PHE A 54 -7.47 18.66 3.92
CA PHE A 54 -6.63 19.24 4.96
C PHE A 54 -5.21 19.35 4.41
N ILE A 55 -4.64 20.54 4.44
CA ILE A 55 -3.26 20.82 4.00
C ILE A 55 -2.46 21.24 5.23
N LYS A 56 -1.29 20.63 5.42
CA LYS A 56 -0.34 21.01 6.46
C LYS A 56 -0.09 22.51 6.41
N ASP A 57 -0.04 23.16 7.58
CA ASP A 57 0.19 24.59 7.75
C ASP A 57 -0.91 25.51 7.18
N ARG A 58 -1.96 24.96 6.56
CA ARG A 58 -3.09 25.72 6.02
C ARG A 58 -4.41 25.39 6.68
N GLY A 59 -4.61 24.12 7.04
CA GLY A 59 -5.84 23.63 7.66
C GLY A 59 -6.90 23.13 6.67
N LYS A 60 -8.11 23.03 7.19
CA LYS A 60 -9.24 22.37 6.53
C LYS A 60 -9.83 23.24 5.43
N ASN A 61 -10.03 22.64 4.25
CA ASN A 61 -10.64 23.26 3.07
C ASN A 61 -9.90 24.51 2.54
N ILE A 62 -8.60 24.63 2.84
CA ILE A 62 -7.73 25.71 2.34
C ILE A 62 -6.69 25.09 1.42
N ASP A 63 -7.00 25.02 0.12
CA ASP A 63 -6.14 24.43 -0.92
C ASP A 63 -5.90 25.42 -2.07
N PRO A 64 -5.13 26.51 -1.85
CA PRO A 64 -4.91 27.54 -2.86
C PRO A 64 -4.04 27.04 -4.03
N LYS A 65 -3.21 26.01 -3.82
CA LYS A 65 -2.38 25.41 -4.86
C LYS A 65 -3.07 24.32 -5.66
N LYS A 66 -4.33 24.01 -5.30
CA LYS A 66 -5.11 22.98 -5.98
C LYS A 66 -4.39 21.63 -5.96
N VAL A 67 -3.89 21.25 -4.77
CA VAL A 67 -3.25 19.96 -4.52
C VAL A 67 -4.20 18.84 -4.86
N PHE A 68 -5.50 19.02 -4.52
CA PHE A 68 -6.56 18.08 -4.80
C PHE A 68 -7.53 18.64 -5.85
N THR A 69 -7.55 18.07 -7.03
CA THR A 69 -8.44 18.49 -8.11
C THR A 69 -9.15 17.30 -8.73
N VAL A 70 -10.27 17.55 -9.40
CA VAL A 70 -10.97 16.55 -10.19
C VAL A 70 -11.00 16.96 -11.64
N SER A 71 -10.50 16.08 -12.52
CA SER A 71 -10.54 16.28 -13.97
C SER A 71 -10.62 14.92 -14.68
N ASN A 72 -11.31 14.90 -15.81
CA ASN A 72 -11.46 13.68 -16.65
C ASN A 72 -11.93 12.44 -15.85
N GLY A 73 -12.83 12.63 -14.88
CA GLY A 73 -13.34 11.53 -14.06
C GLY A 73 -12.34 10.97 -13.04
N MET A 74 -11.28 11.70 -12.72
CA MET A 74 -10.22 11.29 -11.79
C MET A 74 -9.96 12.37 -10.76
N ILE A 75 -9.63 11.97 -9.54
CA ILE A 75 -8.95 12.83 -8.57
C ILE A 75 -7.48 12.87 -9.01
N ARG A 76 -6.94 14.07 -9.15
CA ARG A 76 -5.51 14.33 -9.24
C ARG A 76 -5.04 14.90 -7.91
N ILE A 77 -4.10 14.23 -7.29
CA ILE A 77 -3.34 14.71 -6.13
C ILE A 77 -1.98 15.12 -6.67
N SER A 78 -1.63 16.41 -6.58
CA SER A 78 -0.39 16.92 -7.18
C SER A 78 0.86 16.44 -6.44
N GLY A 79 0.77 16.28 -5.12
CA GLY A 79 1.92 16.03 -4.25
C GLY A 79 2.67 17.30 -3.82
N GLU A 80 2.29 18.48 -4.31
CA GLU A 80 3.06 19.72 -4.09
C GLU A 80 3.11 20.17 -2.62
N GLU A 81 2.05 19.93 -1.87
CA GLU A 81 2.00 20.18 -0.43
C GLU A 81 1.51 18.92 0.29
N TYR A 82 2.02 18.69 1.50
CA TYR A 82 1.57 17.60 2.35
C TYR A 82 0.16 17.87 2.87
N GLY A 83 -0.67 16.84 2.86
CA GLY A 83 -2.06 16.93 3.27
C GLY A 83 -2.85 15.70 2.84
N CYS A 84 -4.15 15.76 3.00
CA CYS A 84 -5.03 14.66 2.64
C CYS A 84 -6.41 15.15 2.20
N ILE A 85 -7.12 14.30 1.46
CA ILE A 85 -8.58 14.32 1.40
C ILE A 85 -9.10 13.32 2.42
N THR A 86 -10.15 13.71 3.15
CA THR A 86 -10.74 12.93 4.23
C THR A 86 -12.22 12.74 3.94
N SER A 87 -12.73 11.51 4.08
CA SER A 87 -14.16 11.23 3.96
C SER A 87 -14.94 11.91 5.09
N ILE A 88 -16.15 12.44 4.76
CA ILE A 88 -17.03 13.01 5.77
C ILE A 88 -17.55 11.89 6.68
N ASP A 89 -17.94 10.76 6.09
CA ASP A 89 -18.47 9.61 6.80
C ASP A 89 -17.35 8.72 7.37
N GLU A 90 -17.71 7.99 8.42
CA GLU A 90 -16.89 6.95 9.04
C GLU A 90 -17.37 5.57 8.61
N PHE A 91 -16.43 4.63 8.55
CA PHE A 91 -16.67 3.28 8.06
C PHE A 91 -16.12 2.22 8.99
N GLU A 92 -16.82 1.09 9.04
CA GLU A 92 -16.42 -0.18 9.64
C GLU A 92 -16.99 -1.33 8.80
N ASN A 93 -16.38 -2.49 8.83
CA ASN A 93 -16.84 -3.68 8.10
C ASN A 93 -17.12 -3.40 6.63
N TYR A 94 -16.05 -3.21 5.86
CA TYR A 94 -16.14 -2.84 4.45
C TYR A 94 -15.02 -3.47 3.61
N ARG A 95 -15.29 -3.52 2.30
CA ARG A 95 -14.25 -3.63 1.28
C ARG A 95 -14.07 -2.26 0.62
N LEU A 96 -12.91 -1.65 0.82
CA LEU A 96 -12.50 -0.46 0.09
C LEU A 96 -11.74 -0.89 -1.16
N THR A 97 -12.13 -0.33 -2.31
CA THR A 97 -11.39 -0.48 -3.57
C THR A 97 -10.93 0.87 -4.06
N VAL A 98 -9.62 1.03 -4.24
CA VAL A 98 -8.98 2.21 -4.83
C VAL A 98 -8.28 1.82 -6.12
N ARG A 99 -8.54 2.56 -7.21
CA ARG A 99 -7.78 2.41 -8.45
C ARG A 99 -6.95 3.64 -8.69
N TYR A 100 -5.64 3.48 -8.59
CA TYR A 100 -4.67 4.57 -8.70
C TYR A 100 -3.60 4.29 -9.76
N LYS A 101 -2.94 5.33 -10.17
CA LYS A 101 -1.68 5.29 -10.93
C LYS A 101 -0.79 6.44 -10.53
N TRP A 102 0.50 6.22 -10.53
CA TRP A 102 1.48 7.30 -10.36
C TRP A 102 1.50 8.23 -11.57
N GLY A 103 1.68 9.52 -11.30
CA GLY A 103 2.06 10.54 -12.26
C GLY A 103 3.57 10.72 -12.32
N GLU A 104 4.02 11.63 -13.18
CA GLU A 104 5.45 11.85 -13.41
C GLU A 104 6.08 12.83 -12.41
N ILE A 105 5.28 13.75 -11.88
CA ILE A 105 5.75 14.88 -11.08
C ILE A 105 6.03 14.45 -9.66
N THR A 106 7.15 14.91 -9.12
CA THR A 106 7.50 14.81 -7.70
C THR A 106 8.00 16.15 -7.21
N TYR A 107 7.77 16.44 -5.91
CA TYR A 107 8.17 17.68 -5.25
C TYR A 107 9.11 17.37 -4.08
N ALA A 108 9.90 18.38 -3.67
CA ALA A 108 10.73 18.25 -2.48
C ALA A 108 9.88 17.89 -1.23
N PRO A 109 10.39 16.99 -0.36
CA PRO A 109 11.72 16.38 -0.37
C PRO A 109 11.83 15.10 -1.23
N ARG A 110 10.82 14.75 -2.06
CA ARG A 110 10.76 13.49 -2.82
C ARG A 110 11.17 13.64 -4.30
N THR A 111 11.88 14.65 -4.67
CA THR A 111 12.30 14.88 -6.07
C THR A 111 12.99 13.66 -6.68
N ASP A 112 13.90 13.03 -5.91
CA ASP A 112 14.66 11.84 -6.31
C ASP A 112 14.34 10.60 -5.44
N ARG A 113 13.31 10.69 -4.59
CA ARG A 113 12.87 9.61 -3.72
C ARG A 113 11.71 8.83 -4.35
N ALA A 114 11.47 7.64 -3.83
CA ALA A 114 10.31 6.84 -4.19
C ALA A 114 9.02 7.67 -4.09
N ARG A 115 8.13 7.55 -5.07
CA ARG A 115 6.81 8.19 -5.02
C ARG A 115 6.05 7.67 -3.84
N ASP A 116 5.40 8.58 -3.10
CA ASP A 116 4.76 8.28 -1.83
C ASP A 116 3.37 8.88 -1.73
N SER A 117 2.49 8.14 -1.12
CA SER A 117 1.11 8.43 -0.75
C SER A 117 0.65 7.34 0.20
N GLY A 118 -0.55 7.46 0.77
CA GLY A 118 -1.12 6.42 1.64
C GLY A 118 -2.64 6.45 1.64
N ILE A 119 -3.22 5.31 1.99
CA ILE A 119 -4.64 5.18 2.31
C ILE A 119 -4.74 4.91 3.79
N LEU A 120 -5.17 5.93 4.55
CA LEU A 120 -5.30 5.83 5.99
C LEU A 120 -6.71 5.31 6.33
N LEU A 121 -6.74 4.16 6.96
CA LEU A 121 -7.96 3.47 7.36
C LEU A 121 -8.30 3.81 8.82
N HIS A 122 -9.59 3.95 9.10
CA HIS A 122 -10.09 4.21 10.46
C HIS A 122 -9.48 5.46 11.10
N SER A 123 -9.31 6.52 10.28
CA SER A 123 -8.77 7.79 10.75
C SER A 123 -9.68 8.42 11.81
N VAL A 124 -9.11 8.75 12.97
CA VAL A 124 -9.80 9.29 14.16
C VAL A 124 -8.99 10.43 14.80
N GLY A 125 -9.66 11.18 15.68
CA GLY A 125 -9.06 12.33 16.34
C GLY A 125 -9.17 13.60 15.50
N GLU A 126 -8.24 14.51 15.72
CA GLU A 126 -8.23 15.81 15.05
C GLU A 126 -7.46 15.76 13.73
N ASP A 127 -7.83 16.59 12.77
CA ASP A 127 -7.03 16.82 11.57
C ASP A 127 -5.67 17.37 12.00
N GLY A 128 -4.58 16.76 11.50
CA GLY A 128 -3.22 17.15 11.87
C GLY A 128 -2.71 16.56 13.20
N GLY A 129 -3.44 15.65 13.83
CA GLY A 129 -3.06 15.04 15.12
C GLY A 129 -1.75 14.25 15.09
N SER A 130 -1.33 13.78 13.91
CA SER A 130 -0.04 13.15 13.66
C SER A 130 0.77 13.98 12.67
N ASP A 131 2.00 14.35 13.03
CA ASP A 131 2.94 15.12 12.21
C ASP A 131 2.35 16.41 11.61
N ASP A 132 1.42 17.05 12.32
CA ASP A 132 0.66 18.23 11.88
C ASP A 132 -0.05 18.05 10.52
N THR A 133 -0.27 16.81 10.10
CA THR A 133 -0.76 16.49 8.76
C THR A 133 -1.87 15.46 8.73
N TRP A 134 -1.72 14.38 9.50
CA TRP A 134 -2.60 13.20 9.43
C TRP A 134 -3.49 13.08 10.67
N MET A 135 -4.63 12.42 10.52
CA MET A 135 -5.34 11.86 11.68
C MET A 135 -4.64 10.57 12.12
N TYR A 136 -4.81 10.17 13.38
CA TYR A 136 -4.38 8.84 13.83
C TYR A 136 -5.16 7.75 13.11
N SER A 137 -4.46 6.71 12.65
CA SER A 137 -5.04 5.71 11.73
C SER A 137 -4.17 4.47 11.59
N ILE A 138 -4.67 3.49 10.85
CA ILE A 138 -3.87 2.41 10.28
C ILE A 138 -3.69 2.68 8.79
N GLU A 139 -2.48 2.92 8.39
CA GLU A 139 -2.16 3.24 7.01
C GLU A 139 -1.88 1.97 6.19
N CYS A 140 -2.54 1.87 5.04
CA CYS A 140 -2.11 1.06 3.93
C CYS A 140 -1.20 1.92 3.05
N GLN A 141 0.09 1.74 3.19
CA GLN A 141 1.11 2.52 2.48
C GLN A 141 1.00 2.32 0.97
N VAL A 142 1.17 3.41 0.24
CA VAL A 142 1.28 3.43 -1.24
C VAL A 142 2.61 4.11 -1.57
N ILE A 143 3.68 3.32 -1.71
CA ILE A 143 5.03 3.79 -2.03
C ILE A 143 5.67 2.86 -3.04
N GLU A 144 6.45 3.38 -3.98
CA GLU A 144 7.14 2.56 -4.97
C GLU A 144 7.97 1.44 -4.30
N GLY A 145 7.68 0.20 -4.62
CA GLY A 145 8.31 -1.00 -4.04
C GLY A 145 7.86 -1.39 -2.63
N GLY A 146 6.93 -0.63 -2.04
CA GLY A 146 6.44 -0.86 -0.67
C GLY A 146 4.93 -0.75 -0.52
N THR A 147 4.19 -0.70 -1.62
CA THR A 147 2.73 -0.62 -1.59
C THR A 147 2.14 -1.84 -0.91
N GLY A 148 1.31 -1.59 0.11
CA GLY A 148 0.70 -2.64 0.94
C GLY A 148 1.40 -2.88 2.26
N ASP A 149 2.44 -2.13 2.62
CA ASP A 149 2.94 -2.12 4.00
C ASP A 149 1.85 -1.57 4.92
N PHE A 150 1.80 -2.06 6.17
CA PHE A 150 1.08 -1.39 7.24
C PHE A 150 1.98 -0.38 7.95
N ILE A 151 1.43 0.79 8.25
CA ILE A 151 2.02 1.75 9.19
C ILE A 151 0.99 2.07 10.27
N VAL A 152 1.40 2.06 11.53
CA VAL A 152 0.59 2.56 12.64
C VAL A 152 0.88 4.05 12.79
N VAL A 153 -0.08 4.86 12.36
CA VAL A 153 -0.06 6.32 12.52
C VAL A 153 -0.78 6.64 13.83
N GLY A 154 -0.01 6.81 14.90
CA GLY A 154 -0.57 6.96 16.25
C GLY A 154 0.43 7.61 17.21
N ASP A 155 0.01 7.73 18.46
CA ASP A 155 0.80 8.34 19.55
C ASP A 155 1.71 7.36 20.31
N GLY A 156 1.83 6.13 19.81
CA GLY A 156 2.58 5.05 20.46
C GLY A 156 1.80 4.33 21.57
N SER A 157 0.58 4.76 21.86
CA SER A 157 -0.27 4.09 22.86
C SER A 157 -0.89 2.79 22.32
N PRO A 158 -1.37 1.90 23.21
CA PRO A 158 -2.08 0.69 22.79
C PRO A 158 -3.43 0.94 22.11
N ASN A 159 -3.90 2.20 22.06
CA ASN A 159 -5.13 2.58 21.35
C ASN A 159 -4.95 2.54 19.83
N PHE A 160 -3.71 2.60 19.36
CA PHE A 160 -3.34 2.51 17.95
C PHE A 160 -2.40 1.32 17.79
N SER A 161 -2.92 0.21 17.30
CA SER A 161 -2.14 -1.02 17.20
C SER A 161 -2.68 -1.97 16.15
N ILE A 162 -1.81 -2.82 15.65
CA ILE A 162 -2.14 -3.98 14.83
C ILE A 162 -1.34 -5.19 15.31
N THR A 163 -1.90 -6.38 15.14
CA THR A 163 -1.21 -7.66 15.31
C THR A 163 -1.14 -8.36 13.96
N SER A 164 0.03 -8.83 13.56
CA SER A 164 0.21 -9.49 12.26
C SER A 164 1.15 -10.68 12.38
N PRO A 165 0.94 -11.75 11.58
CA PRO A 165 1.89 -12.84 11.47
C PRO A 165 3.10 -12.36 10.65
N VAL A 166 4.31 -12.53 11.20
CA VAL A 166 5.55 -12.00 10.61
C VAL A 166 6.65 -13.04 10.54
N ALA A 167 7.59 -12.81 9.63
CA ALA A 167 8.82 -13.59 9.57
C ALA A 167 9.66 -13.41 10.84
N PRO A 168 10.47 -14.42 11.23
CA PRO A 168 11.38 -14.30 12.38
C PRO A 168 12.38 -13.17 12.21
N GLU A 169 12.87 -12.95 11.00
CA GLU A 169 13.88 -11.94 10.67
C GLU A 169 13.20 -10.63 10.26
N LYS A 170 13.70 -9.53 10.79
CA LYS A 170 13.32 -8.18 10.36
C LYS A 170 14.13 -7.76 9.13
N GLN A 171 13.55 -6.84 8.36
CA GLN A 171 14.26 -6.06 7.34
C GLN A 171 14.53 -4.66 7.91
N GLY A 172 15.78 -4.38 8.30
CA GLY A 172 16.11 -3.20 9.08
C GLY A 172 15.38 -3.19 10.43
N SER A 173 14.62 -2.15 10.72
CA SER A 173 13.78 -2.06 11.93
C SER A 173 12.39 -2.67 11.77
N SER A 174 11.96 -3.01 10.55
CA SER A 174 10.58 -3.39 10.22
C SER A 174 10.39 -4.91 10.23
N TYR A 175 9.25 -5.36 10.73
CA TYR A 175 8.79 -6.73 10.52
C TYR A 175 8.34 -6.92 9.07
N VAL A 176 8.32 -8.18 8.62
CA VAL A 176 7.84 -8.55 7.28
C VAL A 176 6.66 -9.49 7.44
N TYR A 177 5.54 -9.17 6.83
CA TYR A 177 4.40 -10.06 6.80
C TYR A 177 4.77 -11.43 6.22
N LYS A 178 4.39 -12.48 6.94
CA LYS A 178 4.54 -13.88 6.50
C LYS A 178 3.31 -14.66 6.94
N PRO A 179 2.53 -15.24 6.01
CA PRO A 179 1.46 -16.16 6.38
C PRO A 179 1.99 -17.24 7.33
N GLU A 180 1.22 -17.57 8.38
CA GLU A 180 1.58 -18.56 9.40
C GLU A 180 2.88 -18.22 10.19
N GLY A 181 3.35 -16.98 10.13
CA GLY A 181 4.48 -16.51 10.93
C GLY A 181 4.11 -16.27 12.40
N ASN A 182 5.09 -15.81 13.18
CA ASN A 182 4.86 -15.45 14.58
C ASN A 182 3.97 -14.21 14.69
N MET A 183 2.97 -14.26 15.56
CA MET A 183 2.10 -13.10 15.81
C MET A 183 2.87 -12.03 16.59
N VAL A 184 2.91 -10.81 16.04
CA VAL A 184 3.55 -9.65 16.66
C VAL A 184 2.59 -8.48 16.66
N THR A 185 2.43 -7.84 17.82
CA THR A 185 1.67 -6.60 17.96
C THR A 185 2.62 -5.41 17.91
N ILE A 186 2.29 -4.41 17.10
CA ILE A 186 2.97 -3.11 17.06
C ILE A 186 1.97 -2.00 17.34
N ASN A 187 2.42 -0.95 18.04
CA ASN A 187 1.68 0.30 18.31
C ASN A 187 2.37 1.53 17.71
N SER A 188 3.40 1.31 16.93
CA SER A 188 4.11 2.29 16.11
C SER A 188 4.96 1.57 15.06
N GLY A 189 5.38 2.28 14.02
CA GLY A 189 6.25 1.71 12.98
C GLY A 189 5.49 0.93 11.93
N ARG A 190 6.19 -0.03 11.31
CA ARG A 190 5.80 -0.63 10.02
C ARG A 190 5.84 -2.15 10.06
N ILE A 191 4.91 -2.78 9.32
CA ILE A 191 5.00 -4.17 8.89
C ILE A 191 5.05 -4.18 7.37
N ASN A 192 6.21 -4.54 6.82
CA ASN A 192 6.42 -4.63 5.39
C ASN A 192 5.53 -5.72 4.77
N TRP A 193 5.10 -5.51 3.54
CA TRP A 193 4.41 -6.53 2.78
C TRP A 193 5.34 -7.73 2.48
N PHE A 194 4.77 -8.91 2.20
CA PHE A 194 5.49 -10.20 2.20
C PHE A 194 6.68 -10.28 1.23
N ALA A 195 6.65 -9.53 0.12
CA ALA A 195 7.69 -9.58 -0.92
C ALA A 195 8.43 -8.24 -1.07
N ARG A 196 8.40 -7.38 -0.04
CA ARG A 196 9.22 -6.17 -0.05
C ARG A 196 10.69 -6.54 -0.24
N ASP A 197 11.33 -5.93 -1.22
CA ASP A 197 12.73 -6.19 -1.54
C ASP A 197 13.63 -5.83 -0.33
N PRO A 198 14.47 -6.75 0.18
CA PRO A 198 15.41 -6.44 1.25
C PRO A 198 16.38 -5.31 0.91
N GLY A 199 16.68 -5.12 -0.37
CA GLY A 199 17.48 -4.02 -0.88
C GLY A 199 16.70 -2.76 -1.22
N TRP A 200 15.45 -2.63 -0.74
CA TRP A 200 14.63 -1.46 -1.02
C TRP A 200 15.36 -0.16 -0.70
N LYS A 201 15.26 0.78 -1.62
CA LYS A 201 15.84 2.11 -1.48
C LYS A 201 14.76 3.15 -1.68
N ASP A 202 14.80 4.22 -0.90
CA ASP A 202 13.98 5.41 -1.10
C ASP A 202 14.48 6.20 -2.32
N ALA A 203 14.26 5.64 -3.51
CA ALA A 203 14.72 6.17 -4.78
C ALA A 203 13.58 6.15 -5.80
N LYS A 204 13.43 7.24 -6.54
CA LYS A 204 12.39 7.42 -7.56
C LYS A 204 12.45 6.31 -8.61
N GLY A 205 11.31 5.66 -8.81
CA GLY A 205 11.20 4.54 -9.76
C GLY A 205 11.75 3.22 -9.25
N PHE A 206 12.01 3.10 -7.93
CA PHE A 206 12.46 1.83 -7.35
C PHE A 206 11.46 0.71 -7.64
N ARG A 207 12.00 -0.44 -8.06
CA ARG A 207 11.25 -1.66 -8.33
C ARG A 207 11.99 -2.84 -7.72
N GLY A 208 11.37 -3.52 -6.76
CA GLY A 208 11.89 -4.79 -6.24
C GLY A 208 11.71 -5.94 -7.23
N ALA A 209 12.51 -6.98 -7.08
CA ALA A 209 12.48 -8.16 -7.96
C ALA A 209 11.09 -8.84 -8.01
N ASN A 210 10.36 -8.82 -6.90
CA ASN A 210 9.03 -9.45 -6.76
C ASN A 210 7.89 -8.42 -6.72
N ASP A 211 8.15 -7.18 -7.12
CA ASP A 211 7.16 -6.11 -7.06
C ASP A 211 5.99 -6.37 -8.00
N ILE A 212 4.79 -6.37 -7.43
CA ILE A 212 3.52 -6.57 -8.14
C ILE A 212 2.79 -5.28 -8.47
N GLU A 213 3.26 -4.13 -7.96
CA GLU A 213 2.78 -2.83 -8.39
C GLU A 213 3.08 -2.65 -9.87
N LYS A 214 2.14 -2.09 -10.63
CA LYS A 214 2.36 -1.83 -12.05
C LYS A 214 3.22 -0.59 -12.23
N PRO A 215 4.00 -0.52 -13.33
CA PRO A 215 4.88 0.61 -13.61
C PRO A 215 4.16 1.97 -13.67
N LEU A 216 4.94 3.03 -13.60
CA LEU A 216 4.52 4.43 -13.78
C LEU A 216 3.47 4.57 -14.88
N GLY A 217 2.41 5.32 -14.61
CA GLY A 217 1.31 5.60 -15.54
C GLY A 217 0.35 4.43 -15.75
N LYS A 218 0.60 3.24 -15.19
CA LYS A 218 -0.31 2.08 -15.28
C LYS A 218 -1.22 2.00 -14.06
N TRP A 219 -2.47 1.58 -14.27
CA TRP A 219 -3.48 1.47 -13.23
C TRP A 219 -3.25 0.29 -12.31
N ASN A 220 -3.17 0.55 -11.01
CA ASN A 220 -3.19 -0.42 -9.94
C ASN A 220 -4.58 -0.54 -9.32
N LYS A 221 -4.90 -1.69 -8.76
CA LYS A 221 -6.08 -1.94 -7.93
C LYS A 221 -5.60 -2.30 -6.53
N LEU A 222 -5.88 -1.42 -5.57
CA LEU A 222 -5.64 -1.66 -4.16
C LEU A 222 -6.98 -1.97 -3.49
N GLU A 223 -7.05 -3.02 -2.69
CA GLU A 223 -8.24 -3.39 -1.93
C GLU A 223 -7.87 -3.58 -0.45
N CYS A 224 -8.61 -2.91 0.43
CA CYS A 224 -8.55 -3.14 1.87
C CYS A 224 -9.87 -3.79 2.29
N VAL A 225 -9.80 -5.05 2.70
CA VAL A 225 -10.97 -5.81 3.20
C VAL A 225 -10.92 -5.76 4.71
N VAL A 226 -11.87 -5.04 5.29
CA VAL A 226 -11.98 -4.79 6.72
C VAL A 226 -13.22 -5.51 7.24
N LYS A 227 -13.04 -6.41 8.18
CA LYS A 227 -14.13 -7.12 8.84
C LYS A 227 -13.80 -7.32 10.31
N ASP A 228 -14.71 -6.90 11.17
CA ASP A 228 -14.53 -6.88 12.62
C ASP A 228 -13.28 -6.07 13.00
N ARG A 229 -12.22 -6.71 13.43
CA ARG A 229 -10.94 -6.05 13.78
C ARG A 229 -9.79 -6.62 12.94
N GLU A 230 -10.08 -6.96 11.70
CA GLU A 230 -9.16 -7.61 10.78
C GLU A 230 -9.07 -6.83 9.47
N ILE A 231 -7.86 -6.66 8.95
CA ILE A 231 -7.60 -6.00 7.67
C ILE A 231 -6.75 -6.89 6.78
N HIS A 232 -7.25 -7.17 5.57
CA HIS A 232 -6.48 -7.79 4.50
C HIS A 232 -6.22 -6.76 3.41
N ILE A 233 -4.97 -6.60 3.00
CA ILE A 233 -4.58 -5.71 1.89
C ILE A 233 -4.26 -6.56 0.66
N TYR A 234 -4.92 -6.23 -0.46
CA TYR A 234 -4.66 -6.85 -1.76
C TYR A 234 -4.17 -5.80 -2.75
N LEU A 235 -3.06 -6.08 -3.42
CA LEU A 235 -2.57 -5.28 -4.55
C LEU A 235 -2.65 -6.10 -5.83
N ASN A 236 -3.39 -5.59 -6.82
CA ASN A 236 -3.61 -6.25 -8.11
C ASN A 236 -4.12 -7.70 -8.01
N GLY A 237 -4.89 -7.99 -6.94
CA GLY A 237 -5.49 -9.30 -6.67
C GLY A 237 -4.64 -10.24 -5.81
N THR A 238 -3.43 -9.85 -5.44
CA THR A 238 -2.55 -10.62 -4.55
C THR A 238 -2.68 -10.10 -3.12
N LEU A 239 -2.89 -10.98 -2.13
CA LEU A 239 -2.82 -10.64 -0.71
C LEU A 239 -1.38 -10.25 -0.37
N VAL A 240 -1.17 -9.00 0.06
CA VAL A 240 0.16 -8.47 0.35
C VAL A 240 0.44 -8.32 1.83
N ASN A 241 -0.59 -8.10 2.63
CA ASN A 241 -0.46 -7.94 4.08
C ASN A 241 -1.77 -8.28 4.79
N HIS A 242 -1.69 -8.65 6.06
CA HIS A 242 -2.82 -9.03 6.89
C HIS A 242 -2.56 -8.65 8.35
N ALA A 243 -3.56 -8.07 9.00
CA ALA A 243 -3.51 -7.71 10.41
C ALA A 243 -4.82 -8.07 11.11
N VAL A 244 -4.71 -8.44 12.39
CA VAL A 244 -5.81 -8.71 13.30
C VAL A 244 -5.70 -7.81 14.54
N ASP A 245 -6.71 -7.80 15.40
CA ASP A 245 -6.78 -6.97 16.61
C ASP A 245 -6.52 -5.49 16.35
N VAL A 246 -6.97 -5.03 15.20
CA VAL A 246 -6.75 -3.67 14.72
C VAL A 246 -7.44 -2.65 15.61
N LYS A 247 -6.72 -1.59 15.97
CA LYS A 247 -7.21 -0.43 16.72
C LYS A 247 -6.67 0.85 16.08
N PRO A 248 -7.54 1.83 15.76
CA PRO A 248 -9.00 1.78 15.82
C PRO A 248 -9.59 0.84 14.75
N HIS A 249 -10.84 0.38 14.92
CA HIS A 249 -11.51 -0.52 13.98
C HIS A 249 -12.63 0.16 13.17
N ARG A 250 -12.87 1.44 13.42
CA ARG A 250 -13.81 2.31 12.73
C ARG A 250 -13.23 3.72 12.64
N GLY A 251 -13.56 4.44 11.59
CA GLY A 251 -13.18 5.83 11.38
C GLY A 251 -13.29 6.25 9.92
N ARG A 252 -12.73 7.42 9.62
CA ARG A 252 -12.73 8.00 8.28
C ARG A 252 -11.68 7.34 7.39
N ILE A 253 -11.78 7.59 6.10
CA ILE A 253 -10.76 7.24 5.11
C ILE A 253 -10.02 8.53 4.72
N GLN A 254 -8.69 8.52 4.81
CA GLN A 254 -7.86 9.59 4.26
C GLN A 254 -7.05 9.08 3.08
N ILE A 255 -6.77 9.95 2.12
CA ILE A 255 -5.86 9.70 1.00
C ILE A 255 -4.84 10.81 0.97
N GLN A 256 -3.57 10.44 1.05
CA GLN A 256 -2.47 11.39 1.26
C GLN A 256 -2.01 12.08 -0.01
N SER A 257 -1.50 13.31 0.18
CA SER A 257 -0.60 14.03 -0.70
C SER A 257 0.76 14.10 -0.01
N GLU A 258 1.77 13.43 -0.58
CA GLU A 258 3.08 13.28 0.06
C GLU A 258 4.25 13.37 -0.93
N GLY A 259 4.34 14.51 -1.62
CA GLY A 259 5.46 14.82 -2.49
C GLY A 259 5.43 14.18 -3.87
N ALA A 260 4.40 13.39 -4.21
CA ALA A 260 4.30 12.72 -5.51
C ALA A 260 2.91 12.88 -6.14
N GLU A 261 2.89 13.04 -7.47
CA GLU A 261 1.65 13.08 -8.23
C GLU A 261 1.02 11.70 -8.34
N ILE A 262 -0.25 11.60 -7.97
CA ILE A 262 -1.04 10.37 -8.07
C ILE A 262 -2.43 10.69 -8.63
N PHE A 263 -2.93 9.80 -9.50
CA PHE A 263 -4.28 9.87 -10.07
C PHE A 263 -5.13 8.73 -9.54
N ILE A 264 -6.36 9.05 -9.13
CA ILE A 264 -7.31 8.08 -8.59
C ILE A 264 -8.60 8.16 -9.40
N LYS A 265 -8.98 7.05 -10.06
CA LYS A 265 -10.21 6.99 -10.85
C LYS A 265 -11.37 6.29 -10.16
N GLN A 266 -11.12 5.64 -9.03
CA GLN A 266 -12.15 4.94 -8.27
C GLN A 266 -11.79 4.92 -6.80
N VAL A 267 -12.76 5.32 -5.97
CA VAL A 267 -12.80 5.02 -4.54
C VAL A 267 -14.20 4.49 -4.27
N ARG A 268 -14.30 3.22 -3.86
CA ARG A 268 -15.57 2.52 -3.70
C ARG A 268 -15.55 1.71 -2.41
N ILE A 269 -16.64 1.76 -1.68
CA ILE A 269 -16.88 0.92 -0.49
C ILE A 269 -18.04 -0.04 -0.76
N GLU A 270 -17.86 -1.27 -0.33
CA GLU A 270 -18.91 -2.30 -0.22
C GLU A 270 -19.01 -2.69 1.26
N LYS A 271 -20.19 -2.57 1.84
CA LYS A 271 -20.44 -3.02 3.22
C LYS A 271 -20.31 -4.55 3.29
N MET A 272 -19.70 -5.04 4.35
CA MET A 272 -19.51 -6.47 4.61
C MET A 272 -20.37 -6.96 5.76
#